data_6394afa0adc2b99e6bd32af28f5dad0f
#
_entry.id   6394afa0adc2b99e6bd32af28f5dad0f
#
_cell.length_a   1.000
_cell.length_b   1.000
_cell.length_c   1.000
_cell.angle_alpha   90.00
_cell.angle_beta   90.00
_cell.angle_gamma   90.00
#
_symmetry.space_group_name_H-M   'P 1'
#
loop_
_entity.id
_entity.type
_entity.pdbx_description
1 polymer ?
#
loop_
_entity_poly.entity_id
_entity_poly.type
_entity_poly.pdbx_seq_one_letter_code
_entity_poly.pdbx_strand_id
1 'polypeptide(L)'
;FHADIRMSEQEIMNYVNSYLPEDIAVISVKEASERFHSRLNATGKTYCYLLVQSGIPHVFERRFAHRIEERLDVEAMEKAAGYLLGTHDFAAFTSTKKSKKSTVRTIDEITFTREYSSVMHIMTEVQEPDLLRITYSGDGFLYHMVRIMMGTLLEVGLHKREAEDIPAVFDEGRRERAGESGPLVPAKGLTLMEVRYS
;
A
#
# COMPACT_ATOMS: atom_id res chain seq x y z
N PHE A 1 20.76 -12.75 3.83
CA PHE A 1 21.62 -13.63 4.65
C PHE A 1 23.04 -13.63 4.07
N HIS A 2 24.03 -14.00 4.89
CA HIS A 2 25.41 -14.20 4.43
C HIS A 2 25.68 -15.71 4.50
N ALA A 3 26.17 -16.25 3.38
CA ALA A 3 26.52 -17.67 3.31
C ALA A 3 27.64 -17.86 2.26
N ASP A 4 28.58 -18.75 2.54
CA ASP A 4 29.56 -19.22 1.57
C ASP A 4 28.97 -20.43 0.83
N ILE A 5 28.36 -20.17 -0.32
CA ILE A 5 27.61 -21.17 -1.10
C ILE A 5 28.24 -21.26 -2.49
N ARG A 6 28.53 -22.50 -2.94
CA ARG A 6 29.05 -22.79 -4.30
C ARG A 6 27.92 -23.14 -5.28
N MET A 7 26.77 -22.51 -5.14
CA MET A 7 25.60 -22.71 -6.00
C MET A 7 25.31 -21.42 -6.79
N SER A 8 24.82 -21.57 -7.99
CA SER A 8 24.32 -20.45 -8.77
C SER A 8 23.05 -19.86 -8.14
N GLU A 9 22.71 -18.60 -8.47
CA GLU A 9 21.48 -17.95 -8.01
C GLU A 9 20.23 -18.79 -8.31
N GLN A 10 20.18 -19.44 -9.49
CA GLN A 10 19.07 -20.31 -9.89
C GLN A 10 19.01 -21.61 -9.04
N GLU A 11 20.15 -22.20 -8.76
CA GLU A 11 20.22 -23.40 -7.90
C GLU A 11 19.78 -23.09 -6.48
N ILE A 12 20.22 -21.92 -5.93
CA ILE A 12 19.79 -21.46 -4.60
C ILE A 12 18.27 -21.25 -4.59
N MET A 13 17.71 -20.58 -5.62
CA MET A 13 16.28 -20.33 -5.71
C MET A 13 15.48 -21.65 -5.72
N ASN A 14 15.89 -22.61 -6.56
CA ASN A 14 15.23 -23.91 -6.67
C ASN A 14 15.33 -24.71 -5.35
N TYR A 15 16.52 -24.70 -4.75
CA TYR A 15 16.76 -25.38 -3.47
C TYR A 15 15.88 -24.82 -2.37
N VAL A 16 15.86 -23.49 -2.18
CA VAL A 16 15.04 -22.84 -1.14
C VAL A 16 13.55 -23.13 -1.36
N ASN A 17 13.06 -23.00 -2.60
CA ASN A 17 11.65 -23.26 -2.91
C ASN A 17 11.24 -24.72 -2.69
N SER A 18 12.16 -25.68 -2.71
CA SER A 18 11.84 -27.08 -2.42
C SER A 18 11.53 -27.37 -0.93
N TYR A 19 11.85 -26.42 -0.04
CA TYR A 19 11.60 -26.52 1.42
C TYR A 19 10.55 -25.53 1.91
N LEU A 20 10.17 -24.53 1.11
CA LEU A 20 9.18 -23.52 1.51
C LEU A 20 7.75 -24.10 1.46
N PRO A 21 6.87 -23.66 2.36
CA PRO A 21 5.45 -23.98 2.29
C PRO A 21 4.79 -23.33 1.07
N GLU A 22 3.62 -23.80 0.66
CA GLU A 22 2.92 -23.37 -0.55
C GLU A 22 2.56 -21.87 -0.61
N ASP A 23 2.52 -21.19 0.53
CA ASP A 23 2.19 -19.77 0.65
C ASP A 23 3.42 -18.84 0.64
N ILE A 24 4.64 -19.40 0.49
CA ILE A 24 5.88 -18.65 0.38
C ILE A 24 6.68 -19.14 -0.83
N ALA A 25 7.13 -18.19 -1.66
CA ALA A 25 7.97 -18.49 -2.81
C ALA A 25 9.09 -17.45 -2.98
N VAL A 26 10.29 -17.92 -3.33
CA VAL A 26 11.41 -17.09 -3.79
C VAL A 26 11.32 -16.98 -5.30
N ILE A 27 11.11 -15.77 -5.82
CA ILE A 27 10.95 -15.51 -7.25
C ILE A 27 12.25 -15.05 -7.93
N SER A 28 13.21 -14.57 -7.15
CA SER A 28 14.54 -14.23 -7.63
C SER A 28 15.57 -14.26 -6.50
N VAL A 29 16.80 -14.57 -6.85
CA VAL A 29 17.98 -14.48 -5.97
C VAL A 29 19.02 -13.66 -6.71
N LYS A 30 19.71 -12.76 -5.99
CA LYS A 30 20.82 -11.98 -6.52
C LYS A 30 21.91 -11.86 -5.47
N GLU A 31 23.15 -11.97 -5.92
CA GLU A 31 24.29 -11.64 -5.07
C GLU A 31 24.28 -10.14 -4.75
N ALA A 32 24.63 -9.81 -3.53
CA ALA A 32 24.72 -8.44 -3.04
C ALA A 32 26.05 -8.20 -2.34
N SER A 33 26.48 -6.94 -2.23
CA SER A 33 27.70 -6.60 -1.52
C SER A 33 27.63 -7.02 -0.05
N GLU A 34 28.77 -7.30 0.57
CA GLU A 34 28.85 -7.68 2.00
C GLU A 34 28.23 -6.64 2.95
N ARG A 35 28.23 -5.35 2.54
CA ARG A 35 27.67 -4.25 3.31
C ARG A 35 26.18 -4.03 3.06
N PHE A 36 25.56 -4.82 2.17
CA PHE A 36 24.16 -4.69 1.85
C PHE A 36 23.28 -4.97 3.07
N HIS A 37 22.34 -4.07 3.32
CA HIS A 37 21.35 -4.20 4.36
C HIS A 37 19.95 -3.91 3.80
N SER A 38 19.09 -4.92 3.71
CA SER A 38 17.76 -4.86 3.06
C SER A 38 16.84 -3.73 3.55
N ARG A 39 17.04 -3.21 4.75
CA ARG A 39 16.26 -2.09 5.29
C ARG A 39 16.96 -0.75 5.14
N LEU A 40 18.28 -0.69 5.34
CA LEU A 40 19.02 0.58 5.36
C LEU A 40 19.40 1.07 3.96
N ASN A 41 19.60 0.13 3.02
CA ASN A 41 19.90 0.46 1.64
C ASN A 41 18.64 0.62 0.76
N ALA A 42 17.44 0.48 1.34
CA ALA A 42 16.21 0.73 0.60
C ALA A 42 16.07 2.23 0.30
N THR A 43 15.93 2.58 -0.98
CA THR A 43 15.77 3.95 -1.50
C THR A 43 14.33 4.30 -1.84
N GLY A 44 13.45 3.31 -1.92
CA GLY A 44 12.04 3.51 -2.17
C GLY A 44 11.22 2.25 -1.96
N LYS A 45 9.92 2.42 -1.86
CA LYS A 45 8.96 1.32 -1.70
C LYS A 45 7.70 1.61 -2.49
N THR A 46 7.08 0.53 -2.98
CA THR A 46 5.77 0.59 -3.61
C THR A 46 4.81 -0.34 -2.86
N TYR A 47 3.70 0.22 -2.41
CA TYR A 47 2.59 -0.51 -1.81
C TYR A 47 1.37 -0.48 -2.71
N CYS A 48 0.57 -1.51 -2.64
CA CYS A 48 -0.74 -1.58 -3.25
C CYS A 48 -1.79 -1.76 -2.15
N TYR A 49 -2.92 -1.08 -2.28
CA TYR A 49 -4.11 -1.37 -1.50
C TYR A 49 -5.24 -1.78 -2.43
N LEU A 50 -5.81 -2.96 -2.20
CA LEU A 50 -6.86 -3.54 -3.04
C LEU A 50 -8.22 -3.40 -2.37
N LEU A 51 -9.16 -2.77 -3.08
CA LEU A 51 -10.56 -2.67 -2.72
C LEU A 51 -11.41 -3.56 -3.63
N VAL A 52 -12.44 -4.14 -3.07
CA VAL A 52 -13.56 -4.76 -3.81
C VAL A 52 -14.79 -3.91 -3.59
N GLN A 53 -15.34 -3.35 -4.67
CA GLN A 53 -16.57 -2.60 -4.64
C GLN A 53 -17.74 -3.50 -5.09
N SER A 54 -18.40 -4.13 -4.13
CA SER A 54 -19.46 -5.11 -4.43
C SER A 54 -20.44 -5.27 -3.27
N GLY A 55 -21.73 -5.34 -3.61
CA GLY A 55 -22.79 -5.74 -2.66
C GLY A 55 -22.71 -7.21 -2.24
N ILE A 56 -22.00 -8.06 -3.01
CA ILE A 56 -21.84 -9.48 -2.75
C ILE A 56 -20.42 -9.75 -2.18
N PRO A 57 -20.28 -10.60 -1.13
CA PRO A 57 -18.98 -10.97 -0.61
C PRO A 57 -18.11 -11.71 -1.64
N HIS A 58 -16.91 -11.22 -1.89
CA HIS A 58 -15.89 -11.87 -2.72
C HIS A 58 -15.12 -12.90 -1.89
N VAL A 59 -15.52 -14.16 -1.96
CA VAL A 59 -15.00 -15.24 -1.10
C VAL A 59 -13.54 -15.58 -1.38
N PHE A 60 -13.06 -15.38 -2.62
CA PHE A 60 -11.68 -15.66 -3.00
C PHE A 60 -10.72 -14.53 -2.62
N GLU A 61 -11.12 -13.28 -2.83
CA GLU A 61 -10.34 -12.08 -2.54
C GLU A 61 -10.39 -11.64 -1.07
N ARG A 62 -11.26 -12.25 -0.23
CA ARG A 62 -11.53 -11.82 1.16
C ARG A 62 -10.30 -11.68 2.05
N ARG A 63 -9.20 -12.39 1.73
CA ARG A 63 -7.94 -12.34 2.47
C ARG A 63 -7.02 -11.22 2.01
N PHE A 64 -7.19 -10.74 0.77
CA PHE A 64 -6.25 -9.84 0.09
C PHE A 64 -6.88 -8.52 -0.35
N ALA A 65 -8.19 -8.35 -0.19
CA ALA A 65 -8.90 -7.13 -0.54
C ALA A 65 -9.83 -6.68 0.59
N HIS A 66 -10.04 -5.36 0.69
CA HIS A 66 -11.02 -4.75 1.57
C HIS A 66 -12.29 -4.47 0.79
N ARG A 67 -13.42 -5.06 1.22
CA ARG A 67 -14.72 -4.87 0.58
C ARG A 67 -15.38 -3.59 1.07
N ILE A 68 -15.89 -2.83 0.12
CA ILE A 68 -16.74 -1.65 0.31
C ILE A 68 -18.05 -1.92 -0.42
N GLU A 69 -19.18 -1.71 0.26
CA GLU A 69 -20.52 -1.94 -0.33
C GLU A 69 -21.01 -0.69 -1.06
N GLU A 70 -20.65 0.47 -0.54
CA GLU A 70 -21.04 1.75 -1.09
C GLU A 70 -20.28 2.06 -2.39
N ARG A 71 -20.91 2.83 -3.26
CA ARG A 71 -20.27 3.33 -4.47
C ARG A 71 -19.26 4.43 -4.11
N LEU A 72 -18.04 4.28 -4.62
CA LEU A 72 -16.97 5.24 -4.42
C LEU A 72 -16.90 6.26 -5.59
N ASP A 73 -16.76 7.51 -5.26
CA ASP A 73 -16.36 8.57 -6.19
C ASP A 73 -14.83 8.52 -6.36
N VAL A 74 -14.39 7.75 -7.36
CA VAL A 74 -12.97 7.55 -7.62
C VAL A 74 -12.31 8.84 -8.13
N GLU A 75 -13.02 9.68 -8.88
CA GLU A 75 -12.49 10.96 -9.38
C GLU A 75 -12.18 11.91 -8.22
N ALA A 76 -13.07 11.98 -7.24
CA ALA A 76 -12.82 12.75 -6.01
C ALA A 76 -11.63 12.17 -5.21
N MET A 77 -11.49 10.84 -5.15
CA MET A 77 -10.34 10.19 -4.52
C MET A 77 -9.03 10.52 -5.24
N GLU A 78 -8.99 10.49 -6.57
CA GLU A 78 -7.82 10.85 -7.38
C GLU A 78 -7.41 12.31 -7.15
N LYS A 79 -8.39 13.23 -7.12
CA LYS A 79 -8.15 14.63 -6.78
C LYS A 79 -7.54 14.77 -5.38
N ALA A 80 -8.09 14.08 -4.38
CA ALA A 80 -7.58 14.07 -3.02
C ALA A 80 -6.16 13.48 -2.93
N ALA A 81 -5.87 12.41 -3.69
CA ALA A 81 -4.55 11.80 -3.77
C ALA A 81 -3.49 12.76 -4.32
N GLY A 82 -3.87 13.67 -5.23
CA GLY A 82 -3.00 14.72 -5.74
C GLY A 82 -2.41 15.61 -4.63
N TYR A 83 -3.16 15.87 -3.56
CA TYR A 83 -2.67 16.65 -2.41
C TYR A 83 -1.71 15.87 -1.49
N LEU A 84 -1.64 14.56 -1.60
CA LEU A 84 -0.70 13.72 -0.85
C LEU A 84 0.65 13.56 -1.55
N LEU A 85 0.76 13.98 -2.82
CA LEU A 85 2.00 13.89 -3.59
C LEU A 85 3.03 14.92 -3.12
N GLY A 86 4.31 14.58 -3.30
CA GLY A 86 5.43 15.44 -2.92
C GLY A 86 5.94 15.16 -1.51
N THR A 87 6.72 16.13 -0.99
CA THR A 87 7.38 16.03 0.32
C THR A 87 6.57 16.75 1.37
N HIS A 88 6.07 16.00 2.35
CA HIS A 88 5.26 16.52 3.45
C HIS A 88 5.66 15.91 4.80
N ASP A 89 5.28 16.55 5.90
CA ASP A 89 5.32 15.95 7.22
C ASP A 89 4.07 15.09 7.45
N PHE A 90 4.21 13.78 7.28
CA PHE A 90 3.14 12.80 7.46
C PHE A 90 2.88 12.41 8.93
N ALA A 91 3.18 13.29 9.89
CA ALA A 91 2.97 13.02 11.31
C ALA A 91 1.50 12.67 11.64
N ALA A 92 0.52 13.25 10.93
CA ALA A 92 -0.90 12.95 11.10
C ALA A 92 -1.30 11.57 10.52
N PHE A 93 -0.48 11.01 9.63
CA PHE A 93 -0.73 9.73 8.97
C PHE A 93 0.02 8.55 9.59
N THR A 94 0.43 8.64 10.85
CA THR A 94 1.09 7.53 11.54
C THR A 94 0.46 7.22 12.89
N SER A 95 0.39 5.93 13.22
CA SER A 95 -0.05 5.48 14.56
C SER A 95 1.06 5.54 15.61
N THR A 96 2.27 5.98 15.27
CA THR A 96 3.39 6.04 16.22
C THR A 96 3.30 7.29 17.06
N LYS A 97 2.98 7.15 18.32
CA LYS A 97 2.70 8.27 19.26
C LYS A 97 3.90 9.15 19.62
N LYS A 98 5.12 8.72 19.55
CA LYS A 98 6.34 9.54 19.80
C LYS A 98 7.53 8.89 19.11
N SER A 99 7.97 9.39 17.99
CA SER A 99 9.23 9.00 17.36
C SER A 99 10.22 10.16 17.41
N LYS A 100 11.47 9.86 17.74
CA LYS A 100 12.59 10.80 17.56
C LYS A 100 13.02 10.88 16.08
N LYS A 101 12.44 10.04 15.21
CA LYS A 101 12.75 9.98 13.78
C LYS A 101 11.84 10.93 13.01
N SER A 102 12.39 11.52 11.95
CA SER A 102 11.64 12.38 11.03
C SER A 102 10.38 11.68 10.48
N THR A 103 9.28 12.42 10.46
CA THR A 103 8.01 12.02 9.85
C THR A 103 7.83 12.55 8.43
N VAL A 104 8.82 13.31 7.94
CA VAL A 104 8.84 13.80 6.56
C VAL A 104 9.09 12.64 5.60
N ARG A 105 8.24 12.54 4.56
CA ARG A 105 8.34 11.55 3.48
C ARG A 105 8.01 12.21 2.16
N THR A 106 8.52 11.60 1.08
CA THR A 106 8.19 11.99 -0.28
C THR A 106 7.36 10.89 -0.92
N ILE A 107 6.15 11.22 -1.35
CA ILE A 107 5.30 10.35 -2.16
C ILE A 107 5.48 10.76 -3.62
N ASP A 108 6.03 9.85 -4.41
CA ASP A 108 6.35 10.09 -5.82
C ASP A 108 5.09 9.94 -6.69
N GLU A 109 4.26 8.94 -6.37
CA GLU A 109 3.12 8.57 -7.20
C GLU A 109 2.02 7.89 -6.38
N ILE A 110 0.76 8.21 -6.73
CA ILE A 110 -0.43 7.46 -6.30
C ILE A 110 -1.27 7.21 -7.55
N THR A 111 -1.51 5.94 -7.89
CA THR A 111 -2.28 5.56 -9.09
C THR A 111 -3.50 4.73 -8.72
N PHE A 112 -4.57 4.87 -9.52
CA PHE A 112 -5.82 4.14 -9.40
C PHE A 112 -6.02 3.30 -10.66
N THR A 113 -6.27 2.01 -10.49
CA THR A 113 -6.49 1.09 -11.60
C THR A 113 -7.72 0.24 -11.30
N ARG A 114 -8.67 0.22 -12.23
CA ARG A 114 -9.83 -0.68 -12.16
C ARG A 114 -9.49 -2.00 -12.82
N GLU A 115 -9.79 -3.09 -12.15
CA GLU A 115 -9.49 -4.46 -12.59
C GLU A 115 -10.72 -5.35 -12.39
N TYR A 116 -10.75 -6.46 -13.11
CA TYR A 116 -11.74 -7.51 -12.86
C TYR A 116 -11.19 -8.51 -11.84
N SER A 117 -12.04 -8.93 -10.89
CA SER A 117 -11.74 -10.11 -10.08
C SER A 117 -11.63 -11.32 -10.99
N SER A 118 -10.46 -11.98 -11.00
CA SER A 118 -10.18 -13.08 -11.91
C SER A 118 -11.14 -14.26 -11.75
N VAL A 119 -11.57 -14.53 -10.54
CA VAL A 119 -12.46 -15.67 -10.25
C VAL A 119 -13.93 -15.28 -10.39
N MET A 120 -14.33 -14.12 -9.87
CA MET A 120 -15.72 -13.66 -9.99
C MET A 120 -16.10 -13.38 -11.44
N HIS A 121 -15.17 -12.83 -12.23
CA HIS A 121 -15.40 -12.60 -13.67
C HIS A 121 -15.63 -13.90 -14.46
N ILE A 122 -14.99 -15.02 -14.07
CA ILE A 122 -15.22 -16.33 -14.67
C ILE A 122 -16.57 -16.93 -14.24
N MET A 123 -16.98 -16.68 -13.00
CA MET A 123 -18.19 -17.30 -12.41
C MET A 123 -19.46 -16.49 -12.62
N THR A 124 -19.33 -15.21 -12.84
CA THR A 124 -20.46 -14.28 -13.04
C THR A 124 -20.16 -13.43 -14.27
N GLU A 125 -21.17 -13.18 -15.10
CA GLU A 125 -21.08 -12.26 -16.25
C GLU A 125 -21.00 -10.81 -15.78
N VAL A 126 -20.03 -10.49 -14.87
CA VAL A 126 -19.81 -9.13 -14.40
C VAL A 126 -19.29 -8.28 -15.54
N GLN A 127 -20.04 -7.25 -15.90
CA GLN A 127 -19.74 -6.37 -17.02
C GLN A 127 -18.81 -5.20 -16.65
N GLU A 128 -18.70 -4.88 -15.37
CA GLU A 128 -17.87 -3.76 -14.89
C GLU A 128 -16.75 -4.28 -13.96
N PRO A 129 -15.57 -3.62 -13.98
CA PRO A 129 -14.49 -3.92 -13.05
C PRO A 129 -14.94 -3.74 -11.60
N ASP A 130 -14.77 -4.74 -10.77
CA ASP A 130 -15.19 -4.80 -9.37
C ASP A 130 -14.03 -4.64 -8.37
N LEU A 131 -12.79 -4.64 -8.87
CA LEU A 131 -11.60 -4.35 -8.10
C LEU A 131 -11.09 -2.94 -8.39
N LEU A 132 -10.70 -2.24 -7.34
CA LEU A 132 -9.98 -0.98 -7.43
C LEU A 132 -8.63 -1.14 -6.72
N ARG A 133 -7.56 -1.05 -7.49
CA ARG A 133 -6.18 -1.06 -7.02
C ARG A 133 -5.69 0.36 -6.87
N ILE A 134 -5.22 0.72 -5.67
CA ILE A 134 -4.56 1.99 -5.40
C ILE A 134 -3.09 1.69 -5.07
N THR A 135 -2.17 2.22 -5.88
CA THR A 135 -0.73 2.01 -5.72
C THR A 135 -0.08 3.28 -5.18
N TYR A 136 0.79 3.13 -4.19
CA TYR A 136 1.53 4.21 -3.53
C TYR A 136 3.02 3.97 -3.68
N SER A 137 3.76 4.89 -4.30
CA SER A 137 5.21 4.84 -4.46
C SER A 137 5.87 6.05 -3.79
N GLY A 138 7.01 5.84 -3.11
CA GLY A 138 7.71 6.92 -2.42
C GLY A 138 9.04 6.47 -1.83
N ASP A 139 9.76 7.41 -1.20
CA ASP A 139 11.07 7.19 -0.56
C ASP A 139 10.97 6.28 0.68
N GLY A 140 9.82 6.26 1.31
CA GLY A 140 9.53 5.43 2.48
C GLY A 140 8.18 5.76 3.10
N PHE A 141 7.73 4.89 3.99
CA PHE A 141 6.43 5.03 4.66
C PHE A 141 6.58 4.86 6.17
N LEU A 142 5.83 5.65 6.92
CA LEU A 142 5.70 5.53 8.37
C LEU A 142 4.82 4.33 8.73
N TYR A 143 4.86 3.95 9.98
CA TYR A 143 4.01 2.87 10.49
C TYR A 143 2.52 3.20 10.28
N HIS A 144 1.79 2.33 9.61
CA HIS A 144 0.38 2.47 9.19
C HIS A 144 0.08 3.57 8.16
N MET A 145 1.07 4.31 7.67
CA MET A 145 0.87 5.50 6.83
C MET A 145 -0.03 5.22 5.61
N VAL A 146 0.28 4.20 4.80
CA VAL A 146 -0.51 3.86 3.60
C VAL A 146 -1.97 3.54 3.97
N ARG A 147 -2.20 2.84 5.07
CA ARG A 147 -3.55 2.48 5.51
C ARG A 147 -4.36 3.69 6.00
N ILE A 148 -3.70 4.66 6.64
CA ILE A 148 -4.36 5.90 7.09
C ILE A 148 -4.62 6.80 5.88
N MET A 149 -3.68 6.94 4.94
CA MET A 149 -3.93 7.64 3.67
C MET A 149 -5.11 7.03 2.92
N MET A 150 -5.15 5.70 2.81
CA MET A 150 -6.27 4.99 2.18
C MET A 150 -7.60 5.27 2.88
N GLY A 151 -7.62 5.29 4.21
CA GLY A 151 -8.82 5.64 4.99
C GLY A 151 -9.29 7.06 4.74
N THR A 152 -8.35 7.99 4.61
CA THR A 152 -8.64 9.39 4.28
C THR A 152 -9.22 9.52 2.86
N LEU A 153 -8.65 8.80 1.88
CA LEU A 153 -9.18 8.76 0.51
C LEU A 153 -10.57 8.12 0.45
N LEU A 154 -10.81 7.08 1.27
CA LEU A 154 -12.15 6.47 1.36
C LEU A 154 -13.19 7.43 1.94
N GLU A 155 -12.84 8.26 2.91
CA GLU A 155 -13.77 9.30 3.40
C GLU A 155 -14.14 10.27 2.27
N VAL A 156 -13.19 10.64 1.40
CA VAL A 156 -13.48 11.48 0.23
C VAL A 156 -14.36 10.74 -0.78
N GLY A 157 -14.01 9.51 -1.14
CA GLY A 157 -14.80 8.71 -2.08
C GLY A 157 -16.23 8.39 -1.60
N LEU A 158 -16.46 8.44 -0.28
CA LEU A 158 -17.78 8.28 0.36
C LEU A 158 -18.47 9.62 0.65
N HIS A 159 -17.94 10.74 0.18
CA HIS A 159 -18.43 12.10 0.43
C HIS A 159 -18.61 12.44 1.94
N LYS A 160 -17.71 11.88 2.78
CA LYS A 160 -17.63 12.21 4.22
C LYS A 160 -16.60 13.30 4.51
N ARG A 161 -15.79 13.63 3.51
CA ARG A 161 -14.74 14.64 3.53
C ARG A 161 -14.59 15.24 2.14
N GLU A 162 -14.27 16.52 2.05
CA GLU A 162 -13.91 17.14 0.77
C GLU A 162 -12.44 16.90 0.43
N ALA A 163 -12.11 16.77 -0.86
CA ALA A 163 -10.71 16.60 -1.29
C ALA A 163 -9.83 17.79 -0.87
N GLU A 164 -10.39 18.99 -0.84
CA GLU A 164 -9.77 20.25 -0.48
C GLU A 164 -9.39 20.36 1.01
N ASP A 165 -9.90 19.46 1.85
CA ASP A 165 -9.55 19.41 3.28
C ASP A 165 -8.19 18.74 3.52
N ILE A 166 -7.65 17.99 2.54
CA ILE A 166 -6.41 17.24 2.68
C ILE A 166 -5.20 18.12 3.03
N PRO A 167 -4.96 19.28 2.34
CA PRO A 167 -3.84 20.15 2.66
C PRO A 167 -3.81 20.58 4.13
N ALA A 168 -4.98 20.81 4.71
CA ALA A 168 -5.09 21.23 6.10
C ALA A 168 -4.62 20.16 7.12
N VAL A 169 -4.55 18.88 6.74
CA VAL A 169 -4.04 17.78 7.58
C VAL A 169 -2.54 17.91 7.81
N PHE A 170 -1.80 18.57 6.90
CA PHE A 170 -0.34 18.78 7.01
C PHE A 170 0.05 19.99 7.85
N ASP A 171 -0.91 20.85 8.26
CA ASP A 171 -0.62 22.06 9.05
C ASP A 171 -0.05 21.71 10.43
N GLU A 172 1.09 22.32 10.80
CA GLU A 172 1.86 22.02 12.01
C GLU A 172 1.08 22.16 13.33
N GLY A 173 0.09 23.05 13.38
CA GLY A 173 -0.75 23.26 14.56
C GLY A 173 -1.70 22.12 14.91
N ARG A 174 -1.80 21.10 14.07
CA ARG A 174 -2.81 20.04 14.15
C ARG A 174 -2.29 18.68 14.61
N ARG A 175 -1.00 18.56 14.93
CA ARG A 175 -0.38 17.31 15.44
C ARG A 175 -1.04 16.73 16.69
N GLU A 176 -1.80 17.55 17.44
CA GLU A 176 -2.49 17.11 18.66
C GLU A 176 -3.90 16.58 18.41
N ARG A 177 -4.44 16.76 17.20
CA ARG A 177 -5.78 16.30 16.84
C ARG A 177 -5.71 14.93 16.12
N ALA A 178 -5.63 13.88 16.92
CA ALA A 178 -5.77 12.50 16.44
C ALA A 178 -7.20 12.27 15.91
N GLY A 179 -7.53 12.76 14.72
CA GLY A 179 -8.87 12.68 14.14
C GLY A 179 -8.97 13.44 12.83
N GLU A 180 -7.91 14.13 12.41
CA GLU A 180 -7.93 14.91 11.18
C GLU A 180 -7.48 14.11 9.95
N SER A 181 -6.67 13.06 10.11
CA SER A 181 -6.51 12.01 9.10
C SER A 181 -7.64 10.99 9.21
N GLY A 182 -7.96 10.33 8.11
CA GLY A 182 -9.00 9.30 8.07
C GLY A 182 -8.67 8.07 8.93
N PRO A 183 -9.61 7.13 9.01
CA PRO A 183 -9.49 5.93 9.83
C PRO A 183 -8.41 4.97 9.31
N LEU A 184 -7.89 4.14 10.23
CA LEU A 184 -6.99 3.05 9.88
C LEU A 184 -7.78 1.90 9.21
N VAL A 185 -7.70 1.77 7.90
CA VAL A 185 -8.39 0.70 7.15
C VAL A 185 -7.78 -0.68 7.41
N PRO A 186 -8.53 -1.79 7.17
CA PRO A 186 -8.08 -3.16 7.41
C PRO A 186 -6.76 -3.49 6.70
N ALA A 187 -5.89 -4.25 7.38
CA ALA A 187 -4.57 -4.61 6.83
C ALA A 187 -4.65 -5.55 5.62
N LYS A 188 -5.71 -6.35 5.51
CA LYS A 188 -5.85 -7.39 4.48
C LYS A 188 -5.81 -6.88 3.04
N GLY A 189 -6.13 -5.59 2.80
CA GLY A 189 -6.03 -4.98 1.48
C GLY A 189 -4.62 -4.52 1.11
N LEU A 190 -3.69 -4.43 2.09
CA LEU A 190 -2.37 -3.86 1.89
C LEU A 190 -1.33 -4.92 1.51
N THR A 191 -0.62 -4.68 0.42
CA THR A 191 0.50 -5.50 -0.05
C THR A 191 1.73 -4.63 -0.33
N LEU A 192 2.90 -5.04 0.16
CA LEU A 192 4.18 -4.48 -0.27
C LEU A 192 4.55 -5.11 -1.61
N MET A 193 4.60 -4.32 -2.67
CA MET A 193 4.84 -4.79 -4.04
C MET A 193 6.32 -4.81 -4.38
N GLU A 194 7.04 -3.76 -3.96
CA GLU A 194 8.43 -3.58 -4.32
C GLU A 194 9.21 -2.84 -3.24
N VAL A 195 10.48 -3.17 -3.09
CA VAL A 195 11.50 -2.39 -2.38
C VAL A 195 12.62 -2.10 -3.36
N ARG A 196 12.89 -0.82 -3.61
CA ARG A 196 13.98 -0.37 -4.48
C ARG A 196 15.26 -0.20 -3.68
N TYR A 197 16.38 -0.56 -4.27
CA TYR A 197 17.72 -0.45 -3.71
C TYR A 197 18.64 0.32 -4.67
N SER A 198 19.59 1.07 -4.13
CA SER A 198 20.66 1.72 -4.89
C SER A 198 21.84 0.79 -5.06
#